data_d02cef037680f7243a9b401afb7d03a2
#
_entry.id   d02cef037680f7243a9b401afb7d03a2
#
_cell.length_a   1.000
_cell.length_b   1.000
_cell.length_c   1.000
_cell.angle_alpha   90.00
_cell.angle_beta   90.00
_cell.angle_gamma   90.00
#
_symmetry.space_group_name_H-M   'P 1'
#
loop_
_entity.id
_entity.type
_entity.pdbx_description
1 polymer ?
#
loop_
_entity_poly.entity_id
_entity_poly.type
_entity_poly.pdbx_seq_one_letter_code
_entity_poly.pdbx_strand_id
1 'polypeptide(L)'
;MEPLQFIFKYAICYAVFFLLSFISKLNGGHKLFDQKGAVSNTGALTGLQIAGILWLGVIPANIFDQSFSSVIMGNGFPGALKLIVLILLTINAFIIAATQAENEFTRIESQKTAAVFLTKGFMYRYFTVRILFLIAYEAWFRGYLLRDCTISFGIIPAVLINVFLYVLVHCFSGRNEMWGCVPLGIVLCTMSIWFGGAWPAIVIHLALAITYEFKLFEKCLHLKNSFA
;
A
#
# COMPACT_ATOMS: atom_id res chain seq x y z
N MET A 1 -0.48 2.83 29.01
CA MET A 1 -1.41 1.77 28.51
C MET A 1 -0.85 0.42 28.93
N GLU A 2 -1.66 -0.47 29.47
CA GLU A 2 -1.17 -1.83 29.80
C GLU A 2 -0.73 -2.53 28.51
N PRO A 3 0.41 -3.27 28.51
CA PRO A 3 0.96 -3.91 27.31
C PRO A 3 -0.04 -4.83 26.59
N LEU A 4 -0.94 -5.45 27.35
CA LEU A 4 -1.97 -6.35 26.83
C LEU A 4 -3.03 -5.61 26.01
N GLN A 5 -3.49 -4.43 26.48
CA GLN A 5 -4.47 -3.61 25.75
C GLN A 5 -3.90 -3.08 24.44
N PHE A 6 -2.63 -2.73 24.43
CA PHE A 6 -1.89 -2.32 23.26
C PHE A 6 -1.90 -3.41 22.18
N ILE A 7 -1.42 -4.61 22.52
CA ILE A 7 -1.35 -5.74 21.57
C ILE A 7 -2.75 -6.06 21.02
N PHE A 8 -3.77 -6.06 21.88
CA PHE A 8 -5.14 -6.40 21.49
C PHE A 8 -5.73 -5.42 20.46
N LYS A 9 -5.54 -4.11 20.64
CA LYS A 9 -6.02 -3.09 19.68
C LYS A 9 -5.41 -3.31 18.29
N TYR A 10 -4.10 -3.51 18.21
CA TYR A 10 -3.41 -3.74 16.92
C TYR A 10 -3.76 -5.08 16.29
N ALA A 11 -3.86 -6.13 17.09
CA ALA A 11 -4.23 -7.45 16.60
C ALA A 11 -5.64 -7.48 16.00
N ILE A 12 -6.62 -6.82 16.62
CA ILE A 12 -7.98 -6.69 16.08
C ILE A 12 -7.98 -5.88 14.79
N CYS A 13 -7.34 -4.70 14.79
CA CYS A 13 -7.28 -3.88 13.58
C CYS A 13 -6.67 -4.64 12.41
N TYR A 14 -5.58 -5.36 12.66
CA TYR A 14 -4.93 -6.16 11.64
C TYR A 14 -5.81 -7.34 11.18
N ALA A 15 -6.36 -8.13 12.11
CA ALA A 15 -7.15 -9.31 11.79
C ALA A 15 -8.39 -8.98 10.96
N VAL A 16 -9.09 -7.89 11.28
CA VAL A 16 -10.26 -7.45 10.50
C VAL A 16 -9.83 -7.03 9.08
N PHE A 17 -8.77 -6.23 8.93
CA PHE A 17 -8.29 -5.84 7.60
C PHE A 17 -7.80 -7.04 6.79
N PHE A 18 -7.11 -7.98 7.41
CA PHE A 18 -6.69 -9.23 6.79
C PHE A 18 -7.89 -10.05 6.30
N LEU A 19 -8.94 -10.16 7.11
CA LEU A 19 -10.18 -10.85 6.74
C LEU A 19 -10.90 -10.15 5.58
N LEU A 20 -10.99 -8.82 5.60
CA LEU A 20 -11.56 -8.04 4.49
C LEU A 20 -10.77 -8.27 3.19
N SER A 21 -9.44 -8.31 3.26
CA SER A 21 -8.58 -8.60 2.11
C SER A 21 -8.80 -10.03 1.58
N PHE A 22 -8.97 -11.00 2.46
CA PHE A 22 -9.30 -12.38 2.10
C PHE A 22 -10.66 -12.48 1.42
N ILE A 23 -11.71 -11.86 1.98
CA ILE A 23 -13.05 -11.82 1.39
C ILE A 23 -13.03 -11.15 0.01
N SER A 24 -12.31 -10.04 -0.14
CA SER A 24 -12.15 -9.36 -1.42
C SER A 24 -11.45 -10.25 -2.46
N LYS A 25 -10.44 -11.02 -2.02
CA LYS A 25 -9.76 -12.01 -2.89
C LYS A 25 -10.72 -13.09 -3.37
N LEU A 26 -11.56 -13.64 -2.51
CA LEU A 26 -12.57 -14.65 -2.87
C LEU A 26 -13.57 -14.11 -3.89
N ASN A 27 -13.89 -12.81 -3.80
CA ASN A 27 -14.83 -12.13 -4.72
C ASN A 27 -14.15 -11.58 -6.00
N GLY A 28 -12.88 -11.89 -6.25
CA GLY A 28 -12.17 -11.47 -7.46
C GLY A 28 -11.85 -9.97 -7.54
N GLY A 29 -11.80 -9.28 -6.39
CA GLY A 29 -11.61 -7.83 -6.29
C GLY A 29 -10.38 -7.39 -5.47
N HIS A 30 -9.34 -8.23 -5.37
CA HIS A 30 -8.20 -7.91 -4.53
C HIS A 30 -7.22 -6.91 -5.15
N LYS A 31 -7.02 -6.98 -6.47
CA LYS A 31 -6.11 -6.12 -7.24
C LYS A 31 -6.75 -5.65 -8.53
N LEU A 32 -6.26 -4.52 -9.06
CA LEU A 32 -6.69 -4.02 -10.37
C LEU A 32 -6.27 -4.96 -11.51
N PHE A 33 -5.04 -5.50 -11.44
CA PHE A 33 -4.51 -6.49 -12.38
C PHE A 33 -3.92 -7.67 -11.59
N ASP A 34 -4.25 -8.88 -12.01
CA ASP A 34 -3.71 -10.12 -11.46
C ASP A 34 -3.07 -10.97 -12.57
N GLN A 35 -2.69 -12.22 -12.25
CA GLN A 35 -2.08 -13.12 -13.23
C GLN A 35 -2.98 -13.48 -14.42
N LYS A 36 -4.28 -13.27 -14.31
CA LYS A 36 -5.27 -13.51 -15.36
C LYS A 36 -5.66 -12.24 -16.13
N GLY A 37 -5.00 -11.11 -15.84
CA GLY A 37 -5.30 -9.81 -16.43
C GLY A 37 -6.06 -8.88 -15.50
N ALA A 38 -7.09 -8.20 -16.00
CA ALA A 38 -7.82 -7.21 -15.22
C ALA A 38 -8.78 -7.83 -14.19
N VAL A 39 -9.05 -7.06 -13.13
CA VAL A 39 -9.96 -7.47 -12.05
C VAL A 39 -11.33 -7.87 -12.57
N SER A 40 -11.88 -8.94 -12.02
CA SER A 40 -13.22 -9.43 -12.36
C SER A 40 -14.32 -8.67 -11.63
N ASN A 41 -14.03 -8.05 -10.48
CA ASN A 41 -15.03 -7.36 -9.65
C ASN A 41 -14.48 -6.01 -9.13
N THR A 42 -14.77 -4.93 -9.87
CA THR A 42 -14.37 -3.57 -9.50
C THR A 42 -15.07 -3.06 -8.24
N GLY A 43 -16.28 -3.53 -7.97
CA GLY A 43 -17.04 -3.19 -6.76
C GLY A 43 -16.37 -3.75 -5.51
N ALA A 44 -15.95 -5.02 -5.53
CA ALA A 44 -15.21 -5.62 -4.41
C ALA A 44 -13.85 -4.94 -4.18
N LEU A 45 -13.14 -4.56 -5.27
CA LEU A 45 -11.88 -3.83 -5.19
C LEU A 45 -12.06 -2.45 -4.53
N THR A 46 -13.01 -1.66 -5.00
CA THR A 46 -13.29 -0.33 -4.44
C THR A 46 -13.82 -0.44 -3.01
N GLY A 47 -14.67 -1.44 -2.73
CA GLY A 47 -15.17 -1.73 -1.39
C GLY A 47 -14.06 -2.05 -0.40
N LEU A 48 -13.07 -2.86 -0.78
CA LEU A 48 -11.89 -3.14 0.05
C LEU A 48 -11.10 -1.86 0.36
N GLN A 49 -10.88 -1.00 -0.63
CA GLN A 49 -10.13 0.24 -0.44
C GLN A 49 -10.87 1.22 0.48
N ILE A 50 -12.17 1.39 0.30
CA ILE A 50 -12.99 2.24 1.17
C ILE A 50 -13.03 1.69 2.61
N ALA A 51 -13.25 0.38 2.76
CA ALA A 51 -13.20 -0.28 4.06
C ALA A 51 -11.81 -0.13 4.71
N GLY A 52 -10.73 -0.22 3.93
CA GLY A 52 -9.37 0.02 4.40
C GLY A 52 -9.13 1.47 4.85
N ILE A 53 -9.65 2.47 4.14
CA ILE A 53 -9.58 3.87 4.55
C ILE A 53 -10.26 4.07 5.92
N LEU A 54 -11.46 3.52 6.08
CA LEU A 54 -12.21 3.61 7.32
C LEU A 54 -11.50 2.85 8.45
N TRP A 55 -11.09 1.63 8.19
CA TRP A 55 -10.56 0.72 9.21
C TRP A 55 -9.11 1.01 9.62
N LEU A 56 -8.24 1.40 8.69
CA LEU A 56 -6.83 1.70 8.96
C LEU A 56 -6.53 3.21 9.13
N GLY A 57 -7.43 4.07 8.69
CA GLY A 57 -7.28 5.53 8.78
C GLY A 57 -8.19 6.15 9.83
N VAL A 58 -9.51 6.10 9.60
CA VAL A 58 -10.49 6.84 10.42
C VAL A 58 -10.62 6.25 11.83
N ILE A 59 -10.76 4.94 11.94
CA ILE A 59 -10.93 4.27 13.24
C ILE A 59 -9.70 4.46 14.13
N PRO A 60 -8.46 4.19 13.69
CA PRO A 60 -7.26 4.43 14.50
C PRO A 60 -7.10 5.90 14.92
N ALA A 61 -7.40 6.84 14.03
CA ALA A 61 -7.34 8.27 14.35
C ALA A 61 -8.26 8.69 15.52
N ASN A 62 -9.31 7.90 15.82
CA ASN A 62 -10.26 8.15 16.91
C ASN A 62 -10.04 7.28 18.16
N ILE A 63 -9.36 6.13 18.04
CA ILE A 63 -9.19 5.19 19.16
C ILE A 63 -7.77 5.23 19.76
N PHE A 64 -6.76 5.69 18.99
CA PHE A 64 -5.41 5.86 19.50
C PHE A 64 -5.21 7.27 20.04
N ASP A 65 -4.40 7.41 21.08
CA ASP A 65 -4.15 8.69 21.77
C ASP A 65 -3.32 9.67 20.91
N GLN A 66 -2.80 9.23 19.78
CA GLN A 66 -1.96 10.03 18.89
C GLN A 66 -2.80 10.63 17.76
N SER A 67 -2.63 11.92 17.52
CA SER A 67 -3.30 12.57 16.39
C SER A 67 -2.77 12.04 15.05
N PHE A 68 -3.65 11.91 14.07
CA PHE A 68 -3.32 11.44 12.71
C PHE A 68 -2.21 12.30 12.07
N SER A 69 -2.24 13.61 12.28
CA SER A 69 -1.21 14.52 11.76
C SER A 69 0.17 14.25 12.38
N SER A 70 0.24 13.97 13.68
CA SER A 70 1.52 13.70 14.34
C SER A 70 2.16 12.39 13.92
N VAL A 71 1.37 11.34 13.64
CA VAL A 71 1.90 10.06 13.16
C VAL A 71 2.33 10.12 11.70
N ILE A 72 1.71 11.00 10.90
CA ILE A 72 2.15 11.20 9.50
C ILE A 72 3.38 12.09 9.45
N MET A 73 3.31 13.31 9.99
CA MET A 73 4.33 14.34 9.74
C MET A 73 5.59 14.16 10.60
N GLY A 74 5.46 13.55 11.78
CA GLY A 74 6.57 13.47 12.72
C GLY A 74 6.96 14.83 13.30
N ASN A 75 8.20 14.92 13.84
CA ASN A 75 8.70 16.10 14.52
C ASN A 75 9.82 16.77 13.70
N GLY A 76 9.57 18.00 13.28
CA GLY A 76 10.57 18.88 12.70
C GLY A 76 10.79 18.72 11.17
N PHE A 77 11.51 19.68 10.60
CA PHE A 77 11.82 19.69 9.17
C PHE A 77 13.06 18.80 8.90
N PRO A 78 13.02 17.94 7.88
CA PRO A 78 14.13 17.03 7.59
C PRO A 78 15.33 17.80 7.03
N GLY A 79 16.54 17.44 7.48
CA GLY A 79 17.77 17.99 6.91
C GLY A 79 17.99 17.55 5.45
N ALA A 80 18.87 18.27 4.73
CA ALA A 80 19.13 18.08 3.30
C ALA A 80 19.50 16.62 2.94
N LEU A 81 20.31 15.95 3.74
CA LEU A 81 20.71 14.55 3.50
C LEU A 81 19.48 13.60 3.48
N LYS A 82 18.57 13.77 4.44
CA LYS A 82 17.34 12.97 4.49
C LYS A 82 16.49 13.15 3.22
N LEU A 83 16.34 14.40 2.76
CA LEU A 83 15.61 14.72 1.55
C LEU A 83 16.26 14.13 0.29
N ILE A 84 17.60 14.22 0.17
CA ILE A 84 18.32 13.61 -0.96
C ILE A 84 18.08 12.10 -1.00
N VAL A 85 18.22 11.41 0.12
CA VAL A 85 17.97 9.95 0.17
C VAL A 85 16.52 9.64 -0.17
N LEU A 86 15.55 10.39 0.34
CA LEU A 86 14.14 10.20 0.01
C LEU A 86 13.88 10.38 -1.50
N ILE A 87 14.43 11.41 -2.11
CA ILE A 87 14.29 11.66 -3.55
C ILE A 87 14.87 10.49 -4.35
N LEU A 88 16.08 10.04 -4.01
CA LEU A 88 16.72 8.91 -4.69
C LEU A 88 15.91 7.61 -4.57
N LEU A 89 15.38 7.30 -3.38
CA LEU A 89 14.52 6.14 -3.16
C LEU A 89 13.19 6.25 -3.92
N THR A 90 12.61 7.44 -3.97
CA THR A 90 11.37 7.70 -4.72
C THR A 90 11.59 7.54 -6.23
N ILE A 91 12.71 8.04 -6.77
CA ILE A 91 13.07 7.84 -8.18
C ILE A 91 13.30 6.34 -8.47
N ASN A 92 13.99 5.62 -7.59
CA ASN A 92 14.18 4.18 -7.71
C ASN A 92 12.84 3.42 -7.71
N ALA A 93 11.92 3.76 -6.78
CA ALA A 93 10.59 3.18 -6.72
C ALA A 93 9.82 3.40 -8.04
N PHE A 94 9.89 4.61 -8.60
CA PHE A 94 9.30 4.93 -9.91
C PHE A 94 9.89 4.09 -11.04
N ILE A 95 11.21 3.95 -11.13
CA ILE A 95 11.88 3.16 -12.17
C ILE A 95 11.50 1.67 -12.05
N ILE A 96 11.54 1.10 -10.85
CA ILE A 96 11.15 -0.29 -10.58
C ILE A 96 9.70 -0.52 -11.01
N ALA A 97 8.79 0.36 -10.59
CA ALA A 97 7.36 0.27 -10.92
C ALA A 97 7.12 0.34 -12.43
N ALA A 98 7.81 1.25 -13.12
CA ALA A 98 7.71 1.39 -14.56
C ALA A 98 8.17 0.12 -15.29
N THR A 99 9.30 -0.44 -14.90
CA THR A 99 9.86 -1.67 -15.49
C THR A 99 8.95 -2.89 -15.22
N GLN A 100 8.42 -3.00 -13.99
CA GLN A 100 7.48 -4.06 -13.66
C GLN A 100 6.18 -3.97 -14.46
N ALA A 101 5.66 -2.76 -14.68
CA ALA A 101 4.46 -2.54 -15.49
C ALA A 101 4.68 -2.95 -16.96
N GLU A 102 5.87 -2.70 -17.53
CA GLU A 102 6.22 -3.16 -18.87
C GLU A 102 6.19 -4.69 -18.99
N ASN A 103 6.87 -5.36 -18.06
CA ASN A 103 6.96 -6.82 -18.05
C ASN A 103 5.56 -7.46 -17.88
N GLU A 104 4.73 -6.89 -17.01
CA GLU A 104 3.38 -7.38 -16.78
C GLU A 104 2.47 -7.12 -17.98
N PHE A 105 2.60 -5.95 -18.62
CA PHE A 105 1.82 -5.62 -19.81
C PHE A 105 2.11 -6.60 -20.96
N THR A 106 3.36 -6.92 -21.24
CA THR A 106 3.74 -7.90 -22.27
C THR A 106 3.04 -9.25 -22.05
N ARG A 107 2.91 -9.65 -20.78
CA ARG A 107 2.19 -10.88 -20.40
C ARG A 107 0.69 -10.77 -20.64
N ILE A 108 0.06 -9.65 -20.27
CA ILE A 108 -1.39 -9.41 -20.47
C ILE A 108 -1.73 -9.31 -21.95
N GLU A 109 -0.92 -8.62 -22.73
CA GLU A 109 -1.10 -8.47 -24.19
C GLU A 109 -1.08 -9.82 -24.90
N SER A 110 -0.17 -10.72 -24.50
CA SER A 110 -0.10 -12.08 -25.06
C SER A 110 -1.38 -12.89 -24.85
N GLN A 111 -2.16 -12.56 -23.80
CA GLN A 111 -3.43 -13.23 -23.49
C GLN A 111 -4.65 -12.59 -24.16
N LYS A 112 -4.46 -11.46 -24.91
CA LYS A 112 -5.53 -10.70 -25.58
C LYS A 112 -6.73 -10.34 -24.68
N THR A 113 -6.48 -10.10 -23.41
CA THR A 113 -7.51 -9.84 -22.41
C THR A 113 -7.79 -8.33 -22.33
N ALA A 114 -8.78 -7.84 -23.07
CA ALA A 114 -9.25 -6.46 -22.96
C ALA A 114 -10.28 -6.32 -21.83
N ALA A 115 -10.02 -5.46 -20.87
CA ALA A 115 -10.94 -5.21 -19.76
C ALA A 115 -11.97 -4.13 -20.15
N VAL A 116 -13.21 -4.52 -20.30
CA VAL A 116 -14.32 -3.65 -20.74
C VAL A 116 -14.55 -2.46 -19.83
N PHE A 117 -14.32 -2.60 -18.51
CA PHE A 117 -14.55 -1.52 -17.52
C PHE A 117 -13.49 -0.43 -17.52
N LEU A 118 -12.35 -0.60 -18.23
CA LEU A 118 -11.31 0.42 -18.30
C LEU A 118 -11.81 1.64 -19.07
N THR A 119 -12.07 2.71 -18.35
CA THR A 119 -12.49 4.02 -18.86
C THR A 119 -11.78 5.13 -18.12
N LYS A 120 -11.67 6.33 -18.71
CA LYS A 120 -11.06 7.49 -18.04
C LYS A 120 -11.80 7.85 -16.74
N GLY A 121 -13.15 7.77 -16.73
CA GLY A 121 -13.94 8.05 -15.53
C GLY A 121 -13.70 7.04 -14.41
N PHE A 122 -13.54 5.75 -14.74
CA PHE A 122 -13.13 4.74 -13.77
C PHE A 122 -11.73 5.03 -13.22
N MET A 123 -10.78 5.39 -14.09
CA MET A 123 -9.41 5.74 -13.72
C MET A 123 -9.37 6.81 -12.63
N TYR A 124 -10.03 7.96 -12.83
CA TYR A 124 -10.02 9.04 -11.85
C TYR A 124 -10.59 8.61 -10.50
N ARG A 125 -11.73 7.92 -10.49
CA ARG A 125 -12.35 7.42 -9.24
C ARG A 125 -11.45 6.41 -8.53
N TYR A 126 -10.91 5.47 -9.27
CA TYR A 126 -10.04 4.44 -8.72
C TYR A 126 -8.79 5.02 -8.07
N PHE A 127 -8.03 5.86 -8.79
CA PHE A 127 -6.78 6.41 -8.26
C PHE A 127 -7.00 7.37 -7.09
N THR A 128 -8.10 8.13 -7.07
CA THR A 128 -8.45 8.94 -5.89
C THR A 128 -8.63 8.07 -4.65
N VAL A 129 -9.45 7.03 -4.73
CA VAL A 129 -9.68 6.12 -3.60
C VAL A 129 -8.40 5.36 -3.24
N ARG A 130 -7.62 4.93 -4.24
CA ARG A 130 -6.36 4.21 -4.06
C ARG A 130 -5.30 5.03 -3.31
N ILE A 131 -5.15 6.30 -3.65
CA ILE A 131 -4.23 7.22 -2.96
C ILE A 131 -4.64 7.38 -1.50
N LEU A 132 -5.91 7.66 -1.22
CA LEU A 132 -6.43 7.77 0.15
C LEU A 132 -6.24 6.49 0.94
N PHE A 133 -6.50 5.34 0.31
CA PHE A 133 -6.26 4.04 0.94
C PHE A 133 -4.78 3.83 1.30
N LEU A 134 -3.85 4.13 0.39
CA LEU A 134 -2.41 3.98 0.66
C LEU A 134 -1.93 4.92 1.76
N ILE A 135 -2.47 6.14 1.84
CA ILE A 135 -2.17 7.06 2.95
C ILE A 135 -2.64 6.46 4.28
N ALA A 136 -3.88 5.98 4.36
CA ALA A 136 -4.42 5.34 5.56
C ALA A 136 -3.63 4.08 5.95
N TYR A 137 -3.27 3.28 4.96
CA TYR A 137 -2.50 2.06 5.11
C TYR A 137 -1.11 2.34 5.72
N GLU A 138 -0.36 3.29 5.16
CA GLU A 138 0.96 3.66 5.68
C GLU A 138 0.88 4.38 7.03
N ALA A 139 -0.13 5.21 7.24
CA ALA A 139 -0.37 5.82 8.55
C ALA A 139 -0.57 4.75 9.63
N TRP A 140 -1.30 3.67 9.33
CA TRP A 140 -1.49 2.57 10.28
C TRP A 140 -0.21 1.78 10.50
N PHE A 141 0.44 1.31 9.41
CA PHE A 141 1.63 0.44 9.52
C PHE A 141 2.85 1.21 10.06
N ARG A 142 3.18 2.35 9.48
CA ARG A 142 4.43 3.09 9.76
C ARG A 142 4.22 4.24 10.74
N GLY A 143 3.00 4.76 10.83
CA GLY A 143 2.64 5.77 11.82
C GLY A 143 2.35 5.16 13.18
N TYR A 144 1.23 4.45 13.31
CA TYR A 144 0.77 3.93 14.59
C TYR A 144 1.54 2.68 15.03
N LEU A 145 1.46 1.59 14.27
CA LEU A 145 2.01 0.27 14.65
C LEU A 145 3.52 0.31 14.86
N LEU A 146 4.28 0.82 13.90
CA LEU A 146 5.75 0.83 13.97
C LEU A 146 6.23 1.69 15.13
N ARG A 147 5.66 2.88 15.32
CA ARG A 147 6.02 3.80 16.40
C ARG A 147 5.78 3.18 17.77
N ASP A 148 4.60 2.64 17.99
CA ASP A 148 4.22 2.08 19.29
C ASP A 148 4.99 0.79 19.59
N CYS A 149 5.22 -0.07 18.57
CA CYS A 149 6.12 -1.22 18.71
C CYS A 149 7.57 -0.78 19.02
N THR A 150 8.05 0.32 18.42
CA THR A 150 9.39 0.82 18.70
C THR A 150 9.53 1.29 20.14
N ILE A 151 8.51 1.94 20.68
CA ILE A 151 8.49 2.39 22.09
C ILE A 151 8.42 1.18 23.04
N SER A 152 7.63 0.16 22.70
CA SER A 152 7.38 -0.97 23.58
C SER A 152 8.47 -2.06 23.56
N PHE A 153 9.06 -2.31 22.38
CA PHE A 153 9.95 -3.48 22.15
C PHE A 153 11.31 -3.10 21.56
N GLY A 154 11.53 -1.82 21.23
CA GLY A 154 12.74 -1.35 20.54
C GLY A 154 12.65 -1.49 19.01
N ILE A 155 13.64 -0.94 18.31
CA ILE A 155 13.61 -0.76 16.84
C ILE A 155 13.59 -2.11 16.10
N ILE A 156 14.48 -3.06 16.46
CA ILE A 156 14.64 -4.30 15.71
C ILE A 156 13.36 -5.16 15.76
N PRO A 157 12.79 -5.48 16.94
CA PRO A 157 11.52 -6.21 16.99
C PRO A 157 10.38 -5.46 16.31
N ALA A 158 10.31 -4.14 16.43
CA ALA A 158 9.27 -3.34 15.78
C ALA A 158 9.31 -3.47 14.25
N VAL A 159 10.50 -3.37 13.65
CA VAL A 159 10.69 -3.56 12.21
C VAL A 159 10.31 -4.98 11.78
N LEU A 160 10.76 -6.01 12.52
CA LEU A 160 10.44 -7.40 12.21
C LEU A 160 8.93 -7.67 12.26
N ILE A 161 8.24 -7.24 13.31
CA ILE A 161 6.78 -7.37 13.44
C ILE A 161 6.08 -6.64 12.28
N ASN A 162 6.48 -5.42 12.00
CA ASN A 162 5.86 -4.59 10.96
C ASN A 162 6.03 -5.22 9.58
N VAL A 163 7.26 -5.64 9.22
CA VAL A 163 7.55 -6.28 7.93
C VAL A 163 6.81 -7.61 7.81
N PHE A 164 6.79 -8.42 8.87
CA PHE A 164 6.05 -9.69 8.88
C PHE A 164 4.56 -9.49 8.59
N LEU A 165 3.90 -8.59 9.31
CA LEU A 165 2.48 -8.30 9.10
C LEU A 165 2.21 -7.69 7.72
N TYR A 166 3.12 -6.83 7.24
CA TYR A 166 3.06 -6.25 5.90
C TYR A 166 3.13 -7.32 4.80
N VAL A 167 4.09 -8.23 4.90
CA VAL A 167 4.24 -9.36 3.95
C VAL A 167 3.03 -10.29 4.00
N LEU A 168 2.49 -10.54 5.19
CA LEU A 168 1.36 -11.44 5.37
C LEU A 168 0.07 -10.92 4.69
N VAL A 169 -0.21 -9.60 4.72
CA VAL A 169 -1.34 -9.02 3.96
C VAL A 169 -1.17 -9.23 2.45
N HIS A 170 0.08 -9.28 1.95
CA HIS A 170 0.36 -9.49 0.53
C HIS A 170 0.38 -10.96 0.09
N CYS A 171 0.13 -11.91 1.00
CA CYS A 171 0.05 -13.34 0.64
C CYS A 171 -1.05 -13.64 -0.40
N PHE A 172 -2.09 -12.78 -0.47
CA PHE A 172 -3.15 -12.88 -1.47
C PHE A 172 -2.75 -12.38 -2.86
N SER A 173 -1.63 -11.68 -2.97
CA SER A 173 -1.19 -10.98 -4.18
C SER A 173 -0.28 -11.81 -5.09
N GLY A 174 0.27 -12.91 -4.58
CA GLY A 174 1.17 -13.80 -5.29
C GLY A 174 2.59 -13.78 -4.73
N ARG A 175 3.35 -14.86 -5.03
CA ARG A 175 4.67 -15.09 -4.41
C ARG A 175 5.68 -13.97 -4.70
N ASN A 176 5.76 -13.51 -5.93
CA ASN A 176 6.75 -12.50 -6.34
C ASN A 176 6.52 -11.16 -5.61
N GLU A 177 5.25 -10.75 -5.48
CA GLU A 177 4.91 -9.54 -4.74
C GLU A 177 5.18 -9.69 -3.25
N MET A 178 4.80 -10.83 -2.67
CA MET A 178 5.06 -11.14 -1.27
C MET A 178 6.56 -11.04 -0.93
N TRP A 179 7.44 -11.60 -1.76
CA TRP A 179 8.89 -11.50 -1.56
C TRP A 179 9.42 -10.08 -1.78
N GLY A 180 8.86 -9.35 -2.73
CA GLY A 180 9.19 -7.93 -2.96
C GLY A 180 8.80 -7.04 -1.78
N CYS A 181 7.78 -7.41 -1.01
CA CYS A 181 7.35 -6.68 0.18
C CYS A 181 8.37 -6.72 1.33
N VAL A 182 9.26 -7.73 1.40
CA VAL A 182 10.28 -7.81 2.45
C VAL A 182 11.28 -6.64 2.36
N PRO A 183 12.05 -6.47 1.28
CA PRO A 183 12.98 -5.35 1.17
C PRO A 183 12.27 -3.99 1.18
N LEU A 184 11.12 -3.88 0.51
CA LEU A 184 10.34 -2.65 0.53
C LEU A 184 9.89 -2.29 1.95
N GLY A 185 9.34 -3.25 2.69
CA GLY A 185 8.89 -3.05 4.07
C GLY A 185 10.02 -2.58 5.00
N ILE A 186 11.23 -3.12 4.85
CA ILE A 186 12.42 -2.68 5.61
C ILE A 186 12.76 -1.22 5.26
N VAL A 187 12.78 -0.87 3.97
CA VAL A 187 13.04 0.52 3.52
C VAL A 187 12.00 1.48 4.09
N LEU A 188 10.71 1.16 3.99
CA LEU A 188 9.62 2.00 4.48
C LEU A 188 9.70 2.19 6.00
N CYS A 189 9.97 1.12 6.78
CA CYS A 189 10.17 1.22 8.23
C CYS A 189 11.38 2.09 8.58
N THR A 190 12.51 1.87 7.92
CA THR A 190 13.75 2.63 8.16
C THR A 190 13.53 4.12 7.87
N MET A 191 12.89 4.46 6.76
CA MET A 191 12.60 5.84 6.40
C MET A 191 11.64 6.49 7.40
N SER A 192 10.60 5.79 7.84
CA SER A 192 9.67 6.31 8.83
C SER A 192 10.32 6.56 10.19
N ILE A 193 11.17 5.65 10.65
CA ILE A 193 11.93 5.83 11.91
C ILE A 193 12.89 7.01 11.79
N TRP A 194 13.63 7.08 10.68
CA TRP A 194 14.63 8.13 10.47
C TRP A 194 14.03 9.54 10.40
N PHE A 195 12.84 9.66 9.79
CA PHE A 195 12.12 10.93 9.67
C PHE A 195 11.19 11.22 10.87
N GLY A 196 10.91 10.23 11.70
CA GLY A 196 10.01 10.33 12.84
C GLY A 196 8.53 10.38 12.48
N GLY A 197 8.16 9.98 11.26
CA GLY A 197 6.77 9.98 10.79
C GLY A 197 6.56 9.12 9.54
N ALA A 198 5.31 8.81 9.20
CA ALA A 198 4.97 7.91 8.10
C ALA A 198 5.08 8.53 6.70
N TRP A 199 5.12 9.86 6.55
CA TRP A 199 5.06 10.55 5.26
C TRP A 199 6.14 10.12 4.24
N PRO A 200 7.41 9.80 4.60
CA PRO A 200 8.38 9.33 3.62
C PRO A 200 8.00 7.95 3.06
N ALA A 201 7.47 7.07 3.90
CA ALA A 201 6.95 5.78 3.45
C ALA A 201 5.76 5.96 2.51
N ILE A 202 4.85 6.89 2.83
CA ILE A 202 3.72 7.25 1.96
C ILE A 202 4.22 7.68 0.58
N VAL A 203 5.21 8.59 0.50
CA VAL A 203 5.76 9.08 -0.77
C VAL A 203 6.37 7.93 -1.60
N ILE A 204 7.22 7.10 -0.99
CA ILE A 204 7.87 5.98 -1.69
C ILE A 204 6.84 4.95 -2.15
N HIS A 205 5.90 4.58 -1.29
CA HIS A 205 4.89 3.57 -1.63
C HIS A 205 3.90 4.08 -2.69
N LEU A 206 3.48 5.34 -2.62
CA LEU A 206 2.67 5.96 -3.67
C LEU A 206 3.42 5.99 -5.01
N ALA A 207 4.71 6.37 -5.01
CA ALA A 207 5.51 6.37 -6.22
C ALA A 207 5.58 4.98 -6.85
N LEU A 208 5.75 3.92 -6.05
CA LEU A 208 5.78 2.55 -6.53
C LEU A 208 4.40 2.09 -7.06
N ALA A 209 3.38 2.13 -6.19
CA ALA A 209 2.08 1.52 -6.48
C ALA A 209 1.30 2.28 -7.57
N ILE A 210 1.24 3.60 -7.48
CA ILE A 210 0.49 4.41 -8.44
C ILE A 210 1.16 4.38 -9.81
N THR A 211 2.48 4.45 -9.87
CA THR A 211 3.20 4.38 -11.17
C THR A 211 2.96 3.04 -11.86
N TYR A 212 3.08 1.93 -11.12
CA TYR A 212 2.84 0.59 -11.65
C TYR A 212 1.41 0.46 -12.21
N GLU A 213 0.42 0.75 -11.37
CA GLU A 213 -0.99 0.59 -11.73
C GLU A 213 -1.40 1.56 -12.85
N PHE A 214 -0.92 2.81 -12.83
CA PHE A 214 -1.25 3.82 -13.84
C PHE A 214 -0.68 3.45 -15.21
N LYS A 215 0.60 3.08 -15.29
CA LYS A 215 1.22 2.68 -16.55
C LYS A 215 0.55 1.45 -17.15
N LEU A 216 0.24 0.47 -16.31
CA LEU A 216 -0.44 -0.73 -16.76
C LEU A 216 -1.87 -0.43 -17.24
N PHE A 217 -2.59 0.43 -16.50
CA PHE A 217 -3.91 0.89 -16.89
C PHE A 217 -3.90 1.61 -18.25
N GLU A 218 -2.99 2.58 -18.42
CA GLU A 218 -2.87 3.35 -19.67
C GLU A 218 -2.63 2.43 -20.87
N LYS A 219 -1.69 1.50 -20.75
CA LYS A 219 -1.39 0.53 -21.81
C LYS A 219 -2.56 -0.39 -22.14
N CYS A 220 -3.23 -0.93 -21.13
CA CYS A 220 -4.42 -1.77 -21.33
C CYS A 220 -5.58 -0.96 -21.95
N LEU A 221 -5.72 0.33 -21.63
CA LEU A 221 -6.73 1.19 -22.26
C LEU A 221 -6.42 1.42 -23.74
N HIS A 222 -5.15 1.64 -24.10
CA HIS A 222 -4.72 1.75 -25.50
C HIS A 222 -4.98 0.46 -26.27
N LEU A 223 -4.63 -0.70 -25.70
CA LEU A 223 -4.90 -2.01 -26.30
C LEU A 223 -6.39 -2.19 -26.58
N LYS A 224 -7.26 -1.87 -25.62
CA LYS A 224 -8.72 -1.92 -25.80
C LYS A 224 -9.20 -1.09 -26.99
N ASN A 225 -8.69 0.14 -27.12
CA ASN A 225 -9.10 1.06 -28.18
C ASN A 225 -8.58 0.64 -29.57
N SER A 226 -7.52 -0.17 -29.65
CA SER A 226 -7.01 -0.70 -30.91
C SER A 226 -7.82 -1.89 -31.47
N PHE A 227 -8.68 -2.51 -30.64
CA PHE A 227 -9.57 -3.61 -31.03
C PHE A 227 -11.04 -3.17 -31.21
N ALA A 228 -11.38 -1.90 -30.91
CA ALA A 228 -12.72 -1.35 -31.06
C ALA A 228 -12.86 -0.60 -32.36
#